data_56b8e4b70ff35d5d63986e92a04f56bd
#
_entry.id   56b8e4b70ff35d5d63986e92a04f56bd
#
_cell.length_a   1.000
_cell.length_b   1.000
_cell.length_c   1.000
_cell.angle_alpha   90.00
_cell.angle_beta   90.00
_cell.angle_gamma   90.00
#
_symmetry.space_group_name_H-M   'P 1'
#
loop_
_entity.id
_entity.type
_entity.pdbx_description
1 polymer ?
#
loop_
_entity_poly.entity_id
_entity_poly.type
_entity_poly.pdbx_seq_one_letter_code
_entity_poly.pdbx_strand_id
1 'polypeptide(L)'
;IRKGAGTSYASLGAGEEDTSYVYLGEENGWYKIYYKNTVAYISKKYSKIMQMKASTNDTVEEVIDQGHKLLGTKYVYGAVRYHDGKGNKLKNFTISAFDCSSLMQYMFYMGADGHLLAVTTRTQVVQGKTVARSDLQRGDLMFFTNAQRYNKTGTERIGHVALYLGDNLILHTASDYAKIEEI
;
A
#
# COMPACT_ATOMS: atom_id res chain seq x y z
N ILE A 1 -1.05 -16.28 8.53
CA ILE A 1 0.28 -15.92 8.01
C ILE A 1 1.32 -16.28 9.04
N ARG A 2 2.42 -16.96 8.65
CA ARG A 2 3.41 -17.54 9.55
C ARG A 2 4.84 -17.19 9.15
N LYS A 3 5.79 -17.39 10.09
CA LYS A 3 7.22 -17.16 9.86
C LYS A 3 7.88 -18.20 8.95
N GLY A 4 7.23 -19.34 8.72
CA GLY A 4 7.76 -20.43 7.89
C GLY A 4 6.65 -21.30 7.32
N ALA A 5 6.99 -22.18 6.39
CA ALA A 5 6.10 -23.03 5.62
C ALA A 5 5.55 -24.20 6.44
N GLY A 6 4.69 -23.92 7.43
CA GLY A 6 4.07 -24.95 8.27
C GLY A 6 3.33 -24.39 9.47
N THR A 7 2.40 -25.19 10.02
CA THR A 7 1.56 -24.80 11.16
C THR A 7 2.33 -24.70 12.48
N SER A 8 3.50 -25.32 12.58
CA SER A 8 4.38 -25.26 13.76
C SER A 8 5.13 -23.92 13.88
N TYR A 9 5.24 -23.15 12.81
CA TYR A 9 5.90 -21.85 12.85
C TYR A 9 5.01 -20.79 13.51
N ALA A 10 5.66 -19.82 14.16
CA ALA A 10 4.97 -18.73 14.85
C ALA A 10 4.06 -17.93 13.88
N SER A 11 2.87 -17.59 14.36
CA SER A 11 1.94 -16.71 13.63
C SER A 11 2.45 -15.26 13.63
N LEU A 12 2.33 -14.60 12.48
CA LEU A 12 2.60 -13.17 12.28
C LEU A 12 1.29 -12.36 12.19
N GLY A 13 0.17 -13.01 11.92
CA GLY A 13 -1.14 -12.42 11.72
C GLY A 13 -2.08 -13.37 10.97
N ALA A 14 -3.27 -12.89 10.65
CA ALA A 14 -4.22 -13.57 9.77
C ALA A 14 -4.17 -12.97 8.36
N GLY A 15 -4.47 -13.77 7.35
CA GLY A 15 -4.92 -13.27 6.05
C GLY A 15 -6.44 -13.09 6.12
N GLU A 16 -6.94 -11.93 5.76
CA GLU A 16 -8.38 -11.70 5.66
C GLU A 16 -8.90 -12.17 4.30
N GLU A 17 -10.18 -12.47 4.25
CA GLU A 17 -10.89 -12.74 3.00
C GLU A 17 -10.77 -11.52 2.07
N ASP A 18 -10.67 -11.77 0.77
CA ASP A 18 -10.56 -10.75 -0.28
C ASP A 18 -9.36 -9.79 -0.15
N THR A 19 -8.35 -10.14 0.63
CA THR A 19 -7.05 -9.45 0.61
C THR A 19 -6.02 -10.19 -0.22
N SER A 20 -5.14 -9.43 -0.90
CA SER A 20 -4.11 -9.98 -1.78
C SER A 20 -2.70 -9.70 -1.25
N TYR A 21 -1.79 -10.61 -1.58
CA TYR A 21 -0.36 -10.52 -1.24
C TYR A 21 0.47 -10.87 -2.48
N VAL A 22 1.68 -10.31 -2.58
CA VAL A 22 2.58 -10.66 -3.68
C VAL A 22 3.13 -12.07 -3.51
N TYR A 23 3.06 -12.86 -4.57
CA TYR A 23 3.59 -14.22 -4.61
C TYR A 23 5.09 -14.20 -4.90
N LEU A 24 5.89 -14.77 -4.01
CA LEU A 24 7.35 -14.86 -4.11
C LEU A 24 7.85 -16.28 -4.39
N GLY A 25 6.97 -17.26 -4.40
CA GLY A 25 7.32 -18.66 -4.58
C GLY A 25 6.52 -19.59 -3.68
N GLU A 26 6.90 -20.85 -3.65
CA GLU A 26 6.22 -21.91 -2.90
C GLU A 26 7.21 -22.77 -2.12
N GLU A 27 6.80 -23.22 -0.94
CA GLU A 27 7.55 -24.15 -0.12
C GLU A 27 6.58 -25.00 0.73
N ASN A 28 6.73 -26.33 0.71
CA ASN A 28 5.98 -27.28 1.55
C ASN A 28 4.45 -27.07 1.57
N GLY A 29 3.83 -26.70 0.44
CA GLY A 29 2.39 -26.43 0.36
C GLY A 29 1.97 -25.07 0.91
N TRP A 30 2.92 -24.15 1.07
CA TRP A 30 2.69 -22.77 1.48
C TRP A 30 3.19 -21.81 0.40
N TYR A 31 2.45 -20.72 0.17
CA TYR A 31 2.93 -19.62 -0.65
C TYR A 31 3.80 -18.70 0.18
N LYS A 32 4.97 -18.34 -0.36
CA LYS A 32 5.86 -17.32 0.16
C LYS A 32 5.36 -15.95 -0.27
N ILE A 33 5.26 -15.01 0.67
CA ILE A 33 4.72 -13.67 0.48
C ILE A 33 5.57 -12.63 1.22
N TYR A 34 5.40 -11.35 0.90
CA TYR A 34 5.79 -10.27 1.81
C TYR A 34 4.68 -9.97 2.82
N TYR A 35 5.06 -9.74 4.08
CA TYR A 35 4.16 -9.33 5.15
C TYR A 35 4.93 -8.60 6.26
N LYS A 36 4.52 -7.37 6.62
CA LYS A 36 5.18 -6.53 7.64
C LYS A 36 6.69 -6.36 7.41
N ASN A 37 7.07 -6.05 6.17
CA ASN A 37 8.45 -5.87 5.72
C ASN A 37 9.37 -7.10 5.95
N THR A 38 8.80 -8.28 5.93
CA THR A 38 9.56 -9.55 6.01
C THR A 38 8.96 -10.59 5.08
N VAL A 39 9.70 -11.63 4.79
CA VAL A 39 9.17 -12.82 4.11
C VAL A 39 8.33 -13.63 5.10
N ALA A 40 7.15 -14.03 4.66
CA ALA A 40 6.19 -14.82 5.43
C ALA A 40 5.53 -15.88 4.54
N TYR A 41 4.67 -16.70 5.13
CA TYR A 41 4.05 -17.83 4.45
C TYR A 41 2.55 -17.86 4.72
N ILE A 42 1.76 -18.08 3.66
CA ILE A 42 0.31 -18.26 3.72
C ILE A 42 -0.05 -19.64 3.14
N SER A 43 -1.02 -20.34 3.74
CA SER A 43 -1.37 -21.70 3.32
C SER A 43 -2.06 -21.70 1.97
N LYS A 44 -1.61 -22.54 1.03
CA LYS A 44 -2.27 -22.77 -0.28
C LYS A 44 -3.72 -23.23 -0.12
N LYS A 45 -4.07 -23.90 0.96
CA LYS A 45 -5.43 -24.40 1.21
C LYS A 45 -6.46 -23.28 1.23
N TYR A 46 -6.05 -22.06 1.61
CA TYR A 46 -6.92 -20.90 1.80
C TYR A 46 -6.57 -19.74 0.87
N SER A 47 -5.75 -19.98 -0.16
CA SER A 47 -5.28 -18.94 -1.06
C SER A 47 -5.26 -19.45 -2.50
N LYS A 48 -5.44 -18.56 -3.45
CA LYS A 48 -5.30 -18.82 -4.88
C LYS A 48 -4.31 -17.83 -5.49
N ILE A 49 -3.58 -18.26 -6.52
CA ILE A 49 -2.76 -17.35 -7.32
C ILE A 49 -3.65 -16.67 -8.35
N MET A 50 -3.49 -15.37 -8.50
CA MET A 50 -3.99 -14.62 -9.64
C MET A 50 -2.84 -13.87 -10.31
N GLN A 51 -2.96 -13.61 -11.61
CA GLN A 51 -1.97 -12.85 -12.36
C GLN A 51 -2.53 -11.47 -12.67
N MET A 52 -1.71 -10.46 -12.48
CA MET A 52 -2.00 -9.07 -12.86
C MET A 52 -1.05 -8.63 -13.97
N LYS A 53 -1.55 -7.78 -14.87
CA LYS A 53 -0.70 -7.17 -15.88
C LYS A 53 0.18 -6.11 -15.23
N ALA A 54 1.49 -6.28 -15.33
CA ALA A 54 2.46 -5.26 -14.90
C ALA A 54 2.41 -4.01 -15.78
N SER A 55 2.83 -2.88 -15.24
CA SER A 55 3.13 -1.68 -16.01
C SER A 55 4.35 -1.92 -16.91
N THR A 56 4.41 -1.21 -18.03
CA THR A 56 5.64 -1.11 -18.84
C THR A 56 6.62 -0.06 -18.30
N ASN A 57 6.25 0.64 -17.24
CA ASN A 57 7.09 1.63 -16.56
C ASN A 57 7.68 0.99 -15.30
N ASP A 58 8.96 0.70 -15.33
CA ASP A 58 9.69 0.03 -14.24
C ASP A 58 9.60 0.83 -12.92
N THR A 59 9.63 2.16 -12.98
CA THR A 59 9.47 3.01 -11.78
C THR A 59 8.12 2.80 -11.09
N VAL A 60 7.05 2.59 -11.86
CA VAL A 60 5.72 2.28 -11.29
C VAL A 60 5.76 0.95 -10.54
N GLU A 61 6.39 -0.08 -11.13
CA GLU A 61 6.52 -1.39 -10.47
C GLU A 61 7.42 -1.31 -9.23
N GLU A 62 8.49 -0.53 -9.25
CA GLU A 62 9.33 -0.30 -8.07
C GLU A 62 8.57 0.38 -6.92
N VAL A 63 7.73 1.38 -7.21
CA VAL A 63 6.84 2.01 -6.22
C VAL A 63 5.87 0.98 -5.64
N ILE A 64 5.25 0.16 -6.47
CA ILE A 64 4.31 -0.90 -6.05
C ILE A 64 5.03 -1.94 -5.19
N ASP A 65 6.25 -2.33 -5.55
CA ASP A 65 7.04 -3.31 -4.80
C ASP A 65 7.41 -2.82 -3.39
N GLN A 66 7.63 -1.50 -3.21
CA GLN A 66 7.78 -0.96 -1.86
C GLN A 66 6.50 -1.16 -1.04
N GLY A 67 5.32 -0.96 -1.63
CA GLY A 67 4.04 -1.20 -0.99
C GLY A 67 3.80 -2.68 -0.65
N HIS A 68 4.14 -3.59 -1.57
CA HIS A 68 4.03 -5.04 -1.36
C HIS A 68 4.79 -5.50 -0.10
N LYS A 69 5.98 -4.96 0.16
CA LYS A 69 6.77 -5.27 1.36
C LYS A 69 6.07 -4.84 2.65
N LEU A 70 5.25 -3.79 2.59
CA LEU A 70 4.62 -3.16 3.75
C LEU A 70 3.21 -3.70 4.07
N LEU A 71 2.66 -4.62 3.27
CA LEU A 71 1.36 -5.24 3.55
C LEU A 71 1.33 -5.82 4.97
N GLY A 72 0.22 -5.57 5.69
CA GLY A 72 0.06 -5.96 7.08
C GLY A 72 0.69 -5.03 8.11
N THR A 73 1.40 -3.95 7.71
CA THR A 73 1.88 -2.93 8.66
C THR A 73 0.70 -2.14 9.24
N LYS A 74 0.80 -1.77 10.52
CA LYS A 74 -0.31 -1.16 11.26
C LYS A 74 -0.71 0.20 10.71
N TYR A 75 -2.01 0.45 10.60
CA TYR A 75 -2.52 1.80 10.42
C TYR A 75 -2.42 2.61 11.72
N VAL A 76 -1.86 3.82 11.63
CA VAL A 76 -1.85 4.80 12.72
C VAL A 76 -2.12 6.17 12.13
N TYR A 77 -3.28 6.76 12.45
CA TYR A 77 -3.61 8.11 12.00
C TYR A 77 -2.56 9.12 12.49
N GLY A 78 -2.01 9.91 11.55
CA GLY A 78 -0.95 10.86 11.86
C GLY A 78 0.43 10.21 12.09
N ALA A 79 0.65 8.98 11.63
CA ALA A 79 1.96 8.33 11.69
C ALA A 79 3.08 9.24 11.20
N VAL A 80 4.25 9.16 11.83
CA VAL A 80 5.41 9.99 11.45
C VAL A 80 5.81 9.68 10.02
N ARG A 81 5.88 10.71 9.18
CA ARG A 81 6.28 10.59 7.77
C ARG A 81 7.77 10.30 7.67
N TYR A 82 8.18 9.69 6.56
CA TYR A 82 9.59 9.46 6.27
C TYR A 82 10.35 10.79 6.07
N HIS A 83 9.72 11.77 5.40
CA HIS A 83 10.26 13.11 5.17
C HIS A 83 9.17 14.20 5.30
N ASP A 84 9.61 15.43 5.42
CA ASP A 84 8.76 16.62 5.62
C ASP A 84 8.07 17.15 4.34
N GLY A 85 8.15 16.43 3.23
CA GLY A 85 7.69 16.86 1.90
C GLY A 85 8.72 17.72 1.13
N LYS A 86 9.85 18.04 1.75
CA LYS A 86 10.97 18.80 1.16
C LYS A 86 12.26 17.97 1.07
N GLY A 87 12.20 16.69 1.42
CA GLY A 87 13.33 15.77 1.38
C GLY A 87 14.10 15.63 2.71
N ASN A 88 13.79 16.41 3.74
CA ASN A 88 14.41 16.25 5.04
C ASN A 88 13.80 15.06 5.78
N LYS A 89 14.61 14.04 6.09
CA LYS A 89 14.16 12.88 6.85
C LYS A 89 13.71 13.26 8.25
N LEU A 90 12.56 12.76 8.68
CA LEU A 90 12.02 13.03 9.99
C LEU A 90 12.55 12.05 11.04
N LYS A 91 12.90 12.58 12.20
CA LYS A 91 13.25 11.77 13.38
C LYS A 91 12.03 10.96 13.83
N ASN A 92 12.26 9.81 14.44
CA ASN A 92 11.21 8.90 14.96
C ASN A 92 10.30 8.27 13.88
N PHE A 93 10.66 8.33 12.60
CA PHE A 93 10.01 7.51 11.59
C PHE A 93 10.18 6.02 11.92
N THR A 94 9.13 5.24 11.76
CA THR A 94 9.17 3.77 11.83
C THR A 94 8.45 3.16 10.64
N ILE A 95 9.02 2.11 10.09
CA ILE A 95 8.45 1.36 8.97
C ILE A 95 7.29 0.44 9.40
N SER A 96 6.99 0.35 10.68
CA SER A 96 5.97 -0.54 11.25
C SER A 96 4.56 0.04 11.28
N ALA A 97 4.41 1.34 11.00
CA ALA A 97 3.11 2.02 11.05
C ALA A 97 3.03 3.17 10.05
N PHE A 98 1.88 3.27 9.39
CA PHE A 98 1.57 4.30 8.39
C PHE A 98 0.12 4.78 8.53
N ASP A 99 -0.17 6.02 8.09
CA ASP A 99 -1.48 6.40 7.58
C ASP A 99 -1.49 6.37 6.04
N CYS A 100 -2.65 6.60 5.42
CA CYS A 100 -2.79 6.48 3.97
C CYS A 100 -1.80 7.36 3.19
N SER A 101 -1.62 8.60 3.59
CA SER A 101 -0.73 9.55 2.90
C SER A 101 0.74 9.30 3.19
N SER A 102 1.10 8.86 4.39
CA SER A 102 2.49 8.54 4.73
C SER A 102 2.97 7.24 4.06
N LEU A 103 2.07 6.27 3.84
CA LEU A 103 2.38 5.07 3.07
C LEU A 103 2.71 5.44 1.62
N MET A 104 1.85 6.22 0.94
CA MET A 104 2.11 6.68 -0.42
C MET A 104 3.42 7.48 -0.49
N GLN A 105 3.64 8.40 0.44
CA GLN A 105 4.86 9.19 0.49
C GLN A 105 6.13 8.31 0.58
N TYR A 106 6.11 7.30 1.43
CA TYR A 106 7.23 6.37 1.59
C TYR A 106 7.45 5.54 0.32
N MET A 107 6.40 4.96 -0.24
CA MET A 107 6.46 4.14 -1.45
C MET A 107 7.08 4.91 -2.63
N PHE A 108 6.61 6.13 -2.88
CA PHE A 108 7.11 6.97 -3.97
C PHE A 108 8.55 7.44 -3.72
N TYR A 109 8.92 7.78 -2.50
CA TYR A 109 10.30 8.15 -2.18
C TYR A 109 11.27 6.99 -2.41
N MET A 110 10.90 5.79 -2.00
CA MET A 110 11.78 4.61 -2.09
C MET A 110 11.79 3.97 -3.47
N GLY A 111 10.68 4.00 -4.20
CA GLY A 111 10.53 3.32 -5.49
C GLY A 111 10.69 4.24 -6.71
N ALA A 112 10.68 5.56 -6.52
CA ALA A 112 10.80 6.53 -7.62
C ALA A 112 11.96 7.52 -7.40
N ASP A 113 13.13 7.02 -7.06
CA ASP A 113 14.38 7.78 -6.92
C ASP A 113 14.25 9.06 -6.09
N GLY A 114 13.64 8.96 -4.91
CA GLY A 114 13.47 10.09 -4.01
C GLY A 114 12.34 11.04 -4.39
N HIS A 115 11.37 10.62 -5.18
CA HIS A 115 10.22 11.45 -5.54
C HIS A 115 9.46 11.94 -4.30
N LEU A 116 9.28 13.26 -4.19
CA LEU A 116 8.73 13.91 -3.02
C LEU A 116 7.21 14.11 -3.14
N LEU A 117 6.44 13.19 -2.58
CA LEU A 117 5.02 13.46 -2.33
C LEU A 117 4.85 14.34 -1.09
N ALA A 118 3.86 15.23 -1.13
CA ALA A 118 3.49 16.08 0.00
C ALA A 118 2.98 15.26 1.20
N VAL A 119 2.86 15.91 2.36
CA VAL A 119 2.65 15.21 3.65
C VAL A 119 1.21 14.79 3.93
N THR A 120 0.22 15.31 3.20
CA THR A 120 -1.21 14.98 3.43
C THR A 120 -1.92 14.66 2.12
N THR A 121 -3.00 13.90 2.19
CA THR A 121 -3.84 13.59 1.02
C THR A 121 -4.26 14.85 0.26
N ARG A 122 -4.61 15.93 0.97
CA ARG A 122 -5.05 17.20 0.38
C ARG A 122 -3.95 17.96 -0.36
N THR A 123 -2.70 17.76 0.05
CA THR A 123 -1.54 18.36 -0.64
C THR A 123 -0.95 17.42 -1.69
N GLN A 124 -1.15 16.11 -1.57
CA GLN A 124 -0.76 15.13 -2.60
C GLN A 124 -1.65 15.25 -3.86
N VAL A 125 -2.97 15.41 -3.68
CA VAL A 125 -3.92 15.46 -4.81
C VAL A 125 -3.66 16.58 -5.81
N VAL A 126 -2.99 17.65 -5.40
CA VAL A 126 -2.67 18.80 -6.28
C VAL A 126 -1.28 18.68 -6.95
N GLN A 127 -0.52 17.63 -6.69
CA GLN A 127 0.80 17.43 -7.30
C GLN A 127 0.73 16.74 -8.67
N GLY A 128 -0.33 15.98 -8.92
CA GLY A 128 -0.54 15.25 -10.17
C GLY A 128 -1.52 15.94 -11.12
N LYS A 129 -1.82 15.25 -12.21
CA LYS A 129 -2.88 15.61 -13.17
C LYS A 129 -4.10 14.72 -12.91
N THR A 130 -5.29 15.32 -12.93
CA THR A 130 -6.53 14.56 -12.85
C THR A 130 -6.73 13.76 -14.15
N VAL A 131 -7.01 12.48 -14.00
CA VAL A 131 -7.41 11.56 -15.07
C VAL A 131 -8.85 11.09 -14.87
N ALA A 132 -9.54 10.76 -15.95
CA ALA A 132 -10.87 10.17 -15.85
C ALA A 132 -10.77 8.73 -15.27
N ARG A 133 -11.85 8.26 -14.63
CA ARG A 133 -11.87 6.88 -14.08
C ARG A 133 -11.66 5.80 -15.16
N SER A 134 -12.13 6.06 -16.39
CA SER A 134 -11.91 5.19 -17.56
C SER A 134 -10.45 5.08 -17.98
N ASP A 135 -9.64 6.07 -17.64
CA ASP A 135 -8.26 6.23 -18.08
C ASP A 135 -7.25 5.89 -16.97
N LEU A 136 -7.75 5.40 -15.82
CA LEU A 136 -6.91 4.95 -14.71
C LEU A 136 -5.91 3.90 -15.16
N GLN A 137 -4.65 4.13 -14.80
CA GLN A 137 -3.55 3.23 -15.07
C GLN A 137 -2.91 2.74 -13.76
N ARG A 138 -2.34 1.56 -13.82
CA ARG A 138 -1.54 1.00 -12.73
C ARG A 138 -0.46 1.99 -12.30
N GLY A 139 -0.45 2.32 -11.01
CA GLY A 139 0.43 3.34 -10.42
C GLY A 139 -0.23 4.71 -10.19
N ASP A 140 -1.45 4.93 -10.67
CA ASP A 140 -2.18 6.17 -10.38
C ASP A 140 -2.62 6.24 -8.92
N LEU A 141 -2.61 7.46 -8.36
CA LEU A 141 -3.17 7.73 -7.04
C LEU A 141 -4.66 8.00 -7.13
N MET A 142 -5.44 7.26 -6.36
CA MET A 142 -6.87 7.47 -6.20
C MET A 142 -7.16 8.21 -4.89
N PHE A 143 -7.97 9.25 -4.96
CA PHE A 143 -8.33 10.07 -3.82
C PHE A 143 -9.82 9.95 -3.51
N PHE A 144 -10.14 9.74 -2.23
CA PHE A 144 -11.50 9.46 -1.78
C PHE A 144 -11.92 10.47 -0.71
N THR A 145 -13.22 10.74 -0.65
CA THR A 145 -13.84 11.37 0.52
C THR A 145 -14.06 10.32 1.62
N ASN A 146 -14.34 10.79 2.83
CA ASN A 146 -14.78 9.95 3.94
C ASN A 146 -15.91 10.64 4.72
N ALA A 147 -16.47 9.96 5.73
CA ALA A 147 -17.61 10.48 6.52
C ALA A 147 -17.34 11.84 7.17
N GLN A 148 -16.11 12.11 7.61
CA GLN A 148 -15.73 13.38 8.25
C GLN A 148 -15.57 14.53 7.25
N ARG A 149 -15.42 14.22 5.95
CA ARG A 149 -15.14 15.19 4.87
C ARG A 149 -16.20 15.27 3.79
N TYR A 150 -17.22 14.44 3.90
CA TYR A 150 -18.30 14.37 2.93
C TYR A 150 -18.92 15.73 2.58
N ASN A 151 -19.14 16.59 3.59
CA ASN A 151 -19.74 17.92 3.44
C ASN A 151 -18.74 19.03 3.11
N LYS A 152 -17.47 18.72 2.88
CA LYS A 152 -16.45 19.69 2.47
C LYS A 152 -16.43 19.86 0.96
N THR A 153 -15.74 20.90 0.49
CA THR A 153 -15.56 21.21 -0.95
C THR A 153 -14.08 21.24 -1.32
N GLY A 154 -13.80 21.15 -2.62
CA GLY A 154 -12.43 21.19 -3.13
C GLY A 154 -11.54 20.12 -2.50
N THR A 155 -10.28 20.44 -2.28
CA THR A 155 -9.30 19.52 -1.68
C THR A 155 -9.63 19.13 -0.23
N GLU A 156 -10.37 19.98 0.51
CA GLU A 156 -10.80 19.67 1.88
C GLU A 156 -11.76 18.48 1.96
N ARG A 157 -12.39 18.10 0.85
CA ARG A 157 -13.22 16.91 0.75
C ARG A 157 -12.41 15.61 0.75
N ILE A 158 -11.10 15.66 0.44
CA ILE A 158 -10.23 14.49 0.37
C ILE A 158 -9.89 14.00 1.77
N GLY A 159 -10.20 12.75 2.06
CA GLY A 159 -9.96 12.10 3.34
C GLY A 159 -9.10 10.85 3.27
N HIS A 160 -8.87 10.31 2.07
CA HIS A 160 -8.11 9.07 1.88
C HIS A 160 -7.40 9.07 0.53
N VAL A 161 -6.31 8.27 0.45
CA VAL A 161 -5.54 8.01 -0.78
C VAL A 161 -5.15 6.54 -0.86
N ALA A 162 -5.17 5.99 -2.06
CA ALA A 162 -4.74 4.64 -2.39
C ALA A 162 -3.94 4.65 -3.71
N LEU A 163 -3.12 3.62 -3.93
CA LEU A 163 -2.44 3.36 -5.20
C LEU A 163 -3.25 2.35 -6.02
N TYR A 164 -3.61 2.70 -7.24
CA TYR A 164 -4.32 1.80 -8.15
C TYR A 164 -3.36 0.76 -8.74
N LEU A 165 -3.73 -0.50 -8.66
CA LEU A 165 -2.90 -1.62 -9.14
C LEU A 165 -3.35 -2.19 -10.48
N GLY A 166 -4.48 -1.72 -11.04
CA GLY A 166 -5.18 -2.38 -12.14
C GLY A 166 -6.24 -3.37 -11.63
N ASP A 167 -7.05 -3.89 -12.56
CA ASP A 167 -8.06 -4.93 -12.28
C ASP A 167 -8.97 -4.63 -11.08
N ASN A 168 -9.32 -3.37 -10.87
CA ASN A 168 -10.15 -2.90 -9.76
C ASN A 168 -9.51 -3.06 -8.34
N LEU A 169 -8.20 -3.28 -8.28
CA LEU A 169 -7.47 -3.43 -7.02
C LEU A 169 -6.73 -2.15 -6.64
N ILE A 170 -6.71 -1.88 -5.34
CA ILE A 170 -5.94 -0.78 -4.73
C ILE A 170 -5.03 -1.29 -3.62
N LEU A 171 -3.87 -0.65 -3.48
CA LEU A 171 -2.99 -0.79 -2.33
C LEU A 171 -3.14 0.45 -1.45
N HIS A 172 -3.50 0.26 -0.20
CA HIS A 172 -3.70 1.36 0.74
C HIS A 172 -3.51 0.91 2.19
N THR A 173 -3.64 1.83 3.12
CA THR A 173 -3.81 1.53 4.55
C THR A 173 -4.93 2.37 5.14
N ALA A 174 -5.86 1.71 5.83
CA ALA A 174 -7.01 2.33 6.48
C ALA A 174 -7.44 1.48 7.69
N SER A 175 -7.88 2.10 8.77
CA SER A 175 -8.50 1.52 9.96
C SER A 175 -7.65 0.52 10.75
N ASP A 176 -7.00 -0.43 10.10
CA ASP A 176 -6.32 -1.59 10.69
C ASP A 176 -4.86 -1.74 10.23
N TYR A 177 -4.64 -2.03 8.94
CA TYR A 177 -3.31 -2.26 8.37
C TYR A 177 -3.26 -2.00 6.85
N ALA A 178 -2.03 -2.00 6.31
CA ALA A 178 -1.80 -1.89 4.87
C ALA A 178 -2.22 -3.17 4.15
N LYS A 179 -3.04 -3.04 3.09
CA LYS A 179 -3.61 -4.17 2.35
C LYS A 179 -3.84 -3.86 0.88
N ILE A 180 -4.08 -4.91 0.10
CA ILE A 180 -4.61 -4.85 -1.26
C ILE A 180 -6.02 -5.42 -1.21
N GLU A 181 -6.99 -4.65 -1.68
CA GLU A 181 -8.40 -5.06 -1.76
C GLU A 181 -9.06 -4.48 -3.01
N GLU A 182 -10.26 -4.96 -3.34
CA GLU A 182 -11.08 -4.40 -4.44
C GLU A 182 -11.70 -3.06 -4.04
N ILE A 183 -11.92 -2.20 -5.07
CA ILE A 183 -12.57 -0.88 -4.91
C ILE A 183 -14.09 -1.08 -4.81
#